data_eb8327576780b25a1e77bb62fb31a987
#
_entry.id   eb8327576780b25a1e77bb62fb31a987
#
_cell.length_a   1.000
_cell.length_b   1.000
_cell.length_c   1.000
_cell.angle_alpha   90.00
_cell.angle_beta   90.00
_cell.angle_gamma   90.00
#
_symmetry.space_group_name_H-M   'P 1'
#
loop_
_entity.id
_entity.type
_entity.pdbx_description
1 polymer ?
#
loop_
_entity_poly.entity_id
_entity_poly.type
_entity_poly.pdbx_seq_one_letter_code
_entity_poly.pdbx_strand_id
1 'polypeptide(L)'
;MKELFRFDVTCDESKIQKTIAVSKEAFLSEESEQTVSHIEFLYQQSKFIKKRWWLMQGLLLAFVCFLLKNSETDFTVRRILGLTGSLFVILIYPEIWKNRSCDALEIECTTFYTLRSIYAARLTLFAGVDMVLLSAFYAGTSLLCRITLWEMLTQFMLPFNVTCCICFRTLYSKRINSQALSLLLCVLWAGAWSVLVLNDAVFLAISVPAWVSLLAASVFFMGYTLYRGQRKWQTIMEVKPLWI
;
A
#
# COMPACT_ATOMS: atom_id res chain seq x y z
N MET A 1 61.09 -2.53 -23.93
CA MET A 1 60.74 -3.95 -24.11
C MET A 1 59.39 -4.17 -23.44
N LYS A 2 58.30 -3.95 -24.17
CA LYS A 2 56.93 -4.29 -23.77
C LYS A 2 56.29 -4.94 -24.99
N GLU A 3 56.47 -6.24 -25.12
CA GLU A 3 55.68 -7.02 -26.06
C GLU A 3 54.33 -7.25 -25.42
N LEU A 4 53.32 -6.52 -25.88
CA LEU A 4 51.94 -6.78 -25.63
C LEU A 4 51.58 -8.11 -26.33
N PHE A 5 51.25 -9.14 -25.53
CA PHE A 5 50.60 -10.34 -26.03
C PHE A 5 49.26 -9.94 -26.67
N ARG A 6 49.25 -9.76 -27.98
CA ARG A 6 48.01 -9.72 -28.75
C ARG A 6 47.54 -11.16 -28.93
N PHE A 7 46.61 -11.61 -28.13
CA PHE A 7 45.84 -12.80 -28.44
C PHE A 7 44.88 -12.44 -29.58
N ASP A 8 45.20 -12.88 -30.77
CA ASP A 8 44.28 -12.85 -31.90
C ASP A 8 43.30 -14.02 -31.72
N VAL A 9 42.22 -13.75 -30.94
CA VAL A 9 41.14 -14.72 -30.73
C VAL A 9 40.25 -14.63 -31.98
N THR A 10 40.45 -15.53 -32.92
CA THR A 10 39.48 -15.74 -34.00
C THR A 10 38.25 -16.38 -33.43
N CYS A 11 37.25 -15.56 -33.08
CA CYS A 11 35.97 -16.02 -32.62
C CYS A 11 35.19 -16.63 -33.79
N ASP A 12 34.88 -17.91 -33.70
CA ASP A 12 34.02 -18.60 -34.64
C ASP A 12 32.55 -18.22 -34.32
N GLU A 13 31.99 -17.34 -35.16
CA GLU A 13 30.60 -16.85 -34.97
C GLU A 13 29.57 -17.95 -34.85
N SER A 14 29.79 -19.09 -35.55
CA SER A 14 28.88 -20.24 -35.47
C SER A 14 28.86 -20.88 -34.07
N LYS A 15 30.01 -20.93 -33.40
CA LYS A 15 30.13 -21.42 -32.03
C LYS A 15 29.50 -20.47 -31.01
N ILE A 16 29.68 -19.16 -31.23
CA ILE A 16 29.05 -18.13 -30.37
C ILE A 16 27.55 -18.23 -30.48
N GLN A 17 26.97 -18.30 -31.66
CA GLN A 17 25.54 -18.43 -31.88
C GLN A 17 24.99 -19.71 -31.24
N LYS A 18 25.70 -20.82 -31.36
CA LYS A 18 25.33 -22.09 -30.73
C LYS A 18 25.36 -22.01 -29.20
N THR A 19 26.37 -21.35 -28.64
CA THR A 19 26.46 -21.15 -27.19
C THR A 19 25.32 -20.24 -26.66
N ILE A 20 25.03 -19.18 -27.40
CA ILE A 20 23.90 -18.29 -27.08
C ILE A 20 22.55 -19.06 -27.11
N ALA A 21 22.34 -19.87 -28.15
CA ALA A 21 21.13 -20.66 -28.32
C ALA A 21 20.95 -21.67 -27.15
N VAL A 22 22.00 -22.43 -26.83
CA VAL A 22 21.99 -23.39 -25.73
C VAL A 22 21.81 -22.70 -24.37
N SER A 23 22.49 -21.58 -24.14
CA SER A 23 22.32 -20.81 -22.90
C SER A 23 20.90 -20.24 -22.77
N LYS A 24 20.32 -19.76 -23.88
CA LYS A 24 18.94 -19.27 -23.90
C LYS A 24 17.92 -20.38 -23.65
N GLU A 25 18.13 -21.55 -24.24
CA GLU A 25 17.29 -22.71 -24.05
C GLU A 25 17.36 -23.24 -22.60
N ALA A 26 18.57 -23.33 -22.03
CA ALA A 26 18.77 -23.70 -20.63
C ALA A 26 18.12 -22.67 -19.67
N PHE A 27 18.25 -21.37 -19.96
CA PHE A 27 17.60 -20.32 -19.16
C PHE A 27 16.09 -20.41 -19.22
N LEU A 28 15.52 -20.59 -20.42
CA LEU A 28 14.06 -20.70 -20.59
C LEU A 28 13.49 -21.97 -19.97
N SER A 29 14.21 -23.10 -20.00
CA SER A 29 13.77 -24.34 -19.36
C SER A 29 13.79 -24.21 -17.83
N GLU A 30 14.80 -23.60 -17.26
CA GLU A 30 14.90 -23.37 -15.82
C GLU A 30 13.87 -22.33 -15.33
N GLU A 31 13.56 -21.30 -16.13
CA GLU A 31 12.53 -20.30 -15.84
C GLU A 31 11.11 -20.93 -15.88
N SER A 32 10.86 -21.91 -16.77
CA SER A 32 9.56 -22.61 -16.83
C SER A 32 9.33 -23.56 -15.66
N GLU A 33 10.38 -24.11 -15.06
CA GLU A 33 10.28 -25.00 -13.90
C GLU A 33 10.08 -24.23 -12.57
N GLN A 34 10.44 -22.95 -12.52
CA GLN A 34 10.36 -22.12 -11.30
C GLN A 34 9.19 -21.14 -11.29
N THR A 35 8.07 -21.44 -11.90
CA THR A 35 6.85 -20.67 -11.68
C THR A 35 6.33 -20.90 -10.26
N VAL A 36 6.95 -20.20 -9.30
CA VAL A 36 6.46 -20.16 -7.91
C VAL A 36 5.01 -19.68 -7.95
N SER A 37 4.12 -20.47 -7.35
CA SER A 37 2.71 -20.09 -7.25
C SER A 37 2.56 -18.71 -6.65
N HIS A 38 1.60 -17.89 -7.17
CA HIS A 38 1.33 -16.56 -6.62
C HIS A 38 1.12 -16.57 -5.11
N ILE A 39 0.52 -17.63 -4.58
CA ILE A 39 0.28 -17.79 -3.12
C ILE A 39 1.59 -18.02 -2.38
N GLU A 40 2.49 -18.82 -2.92
CA GLU A 40 3.80 -19.07 -2.33
C GLU A 40 4.67 -17.81 -2.35
N PHE A 41 4.64 -17.04 -3.43
CA PHE A 41 5.28 -15.74 -3.52
C PHE A 41 4.76 -14.77 -2.46
N LEU A 42 3.42 -14.66 -2.30
CA LEU A 42 2.81 -13.86 -1.23
C LEU A 42 3.25 -14.32 0.16
N TYR A 43 3.28 -15.64 0.39
CA TYR A 43 3.75 -16.19 1.67
C TYR A 43 5.20 -15.84 1.96
N GLN A 44 6.08 -15.95 0.96
CA GLN A 44 7.47 -15.53 1.11
C GLN A 44 7.58 -14.04 1.42
N GLN A 45 6.83 -13.17 0.72
CA GLN A 45 6.80 -11.74 0.99
C GLN A 45 6.27 -11.42 2.40
N SER A 46 5.35 -12.20 2.95
CA SER A 46 4.81 -12.02 4.30
C SER A 46 5.86 -12.15 5.41
N LYS A 47 6.94 -12.94 5.17
CA LYS A 47 8.05 -13.10 6.12
C LYS A 47 8.90 -11.84 6.27
N PHE A 48 8.96 -11.00 5.23
CA PHE A 48 9.74 -9.76 5.25
C PHE A 48 9.01 -8.58 5.91
N ILE A 49 7.69 -8.70 6.10
CA ILE A 49 6.88 -7.66 6.74
C ILE A 49 6.97 -7.81 8.26
N LYS A 50 7.26 -6.71 8.94
CA LYS A 50 7.32 -6.70 10.41
C LYS A 50 5.91 -6.80 10.99
N LYS A 51 5.57 -7.96 11.53
CA LYS A 51 4.25 -8.28 12.10
C LYS A 51 3.82 -7.35 13.25
N ARG A 52 4.75 -6.62 13.86
CA ARG A 52 4.46 -5.64 14.93
C ARG A 52 3.47 -4.57 14.50
N TRP A 53 3.46 -4.16 13.22
CA TRP A 53 2.55 -3.13 12.73
C TRP A 53 1.10 -3.62 12.72
N TRP A 54 0.87 -4.84 12.30
CA TRP A 54 -0.46 -5.47 12.33
C TRP A 54 -0.95 -5.65 13.78
N LEU A 55 -0.04 -6.02 14.70
CA LEU A 55 -0.37 -6.11 16.11
C LEU A 55 -0.76 -4.75 16.68
N MET A 56 -0.05 -3.67 16.33
CA MET A 56 -0.38 -2.32 16.75
C MET A 56 -1.73 -1.84 16.18
N GLN A 57 -2.04 -2.16 14.91
CA GLN A 57 -3.36 -1.88 14.33
C GLN A 57 -4.47 -2.63 15.06
N GLY A 58 -4.28 -3.93 15.33
CA GLY A 58 -5.24 -4.72 16.09
C GLY A 58 -5.46 -4.18 17.49
N LEU A 59 -4.39 -3.75 18.17
CA LEU A 59 -4.44 -3.16 19.51
C LEU A 59 -5.14 -1.79 19.48
N LEU A 60 -4.89 -0.97 18.46
CA LEU A 60 -5.62 0.28 18.24
C LEU A 60 -7.13 0.04 18.11
N LEU A 61 -7.54 -0.92 17.26
CA LEU A 61 -8.95 -1.23 17.06
C LEU A 61 -9.60 -1.81 18.32
N ALA A 62 -8.92 -2.69 19.07
CA ALA A 62 -9.39 -3.22 20.34
C ALA A 62 -9.56 -2.11 21.38
N PHE A 63 -8.60 -1.18 21.47
CA PHE A 63 -8.69 -0.02 22.35
C PHE A 63 -9.87 0.88 21.98
N VAL A 64 -10.09 1.10 20.70
CA VAL A 64 -11.24 1.87 20.22
C VAL A 64 -12.56 1.17 20.53
N CYS A 65 -12.67 -0.15 20.36
CA CYS A 65 -13.85 -0.91 20.79
C CYS A 65 -14.14 -0.70 22.29
N PHE A 66 -13.09 -0.70 23.11
CA PHE A 66 -13.23 -0.44 24.54
C PHE A 66 -13.74 0.99 24.83
N LEU A 67 -13.20 2.00 24.14
CA LEU A 67 -13.66 3.38 24.27
C LEU A 67 -15.11 3.55 23.82
N LEU A 68 -15.49 2.94 22.69
CA LEU A 68 -16.85 3.00 22.16
C LEU A 68 -17.87 2.36 23.09
N LYS A 69 -17.51 1.25 23.75
CA LYS A 69 -18.37 0.58 24.73
C LYS A 69 -18.67 1.47 25.94
N ASN A 70 -17.71 2.31 26.35
CA ASN A 70 -17.84 3.21 27.49
C ASN A 70 -18.36 4.60 27.11
N SER A 71 -18.68 4.83 25.85
CA SER A 71 -19.15 6.11 25.34
C SER A 71 -20.67 6.20 25.44
N GLU A 72 -21.17 7.22 26.13
CA GLU A 72 -22.61 7.41 26.36
C GLU A 72 -23.28 8.28 25.29
N THR A 73 -22.49 9.02 24.48
CA THR A 73 -23.03 9.97 23.51
C THR A 73 -22.68 9.60 22.07
N ASP A 74 -23.66 9.64 21.17
CA ASP A 74 -23.49 9.40 19.73
C ASP A 74 -22.44 10.31 19.10
N PHE A 75 -22.35 11.53 19.61
CA PHE A 75 -21.36 12.50 19.15
C PHE A 75 -19.91 12.07 19.42
N THR A 76 -19.64 11.52 20.60
CA THR A 76 -18.33 10.98 20.96
C THR A 76 -17.99 9.76 20.10
N VAL A 77 -18.96 8.89 19.83
CA VAL A 77 -18.81 7.72 18.95
C VAL A 77 -18.37 8.13 17.55
N ARG A 78 -19.04 9.10 16.94
CA ARG A 78 -18.69 9.59 15.59
C ARG A 78 -17.28 10.15 15.53
N ARG A 79 -16.88 10.92 16.51
CA ARG A 79 -15.54 11.50 16.61
C ARG A 79 -14.45 10.45 16.71
N ILE A 80 -14.65 9.47 17.60
CA ILE A 80 -13.72 8.36 17.80
C ILE A 80 -13.57 7.55 16.51
N LEU A 81 -14.67 7.21 15.85
CA LEU A 81 -14.64 6.45 14.60
C LEU A 81 -13.89 7.21 13.49
N GLY A 82 -14.16 8.49 13.31
CA GLY A 82 -13.52 9.30 12.27
C GLY A 82 -12.01 9.45 12.45
N LEU A 83 -11.57 9.71 13.67
CA LEU A 83 -10.13 9.74 13.99
C LEU A 83 -9.47 8.39 13.80
N THR A 84 -10.14 7.33 14.23
CA THR A 84 -9.62 5.96 14.13
C THR A 84 -9.36 5.56 12.70
N GLY A 85 -10.26 5.88 11.76
CA GLY A 85 -10.10 5.59 10.34
C GLY A 85 -8.81 6.20 9.77
N SER A 86 -8.53 7.45 10.10
CA SER A 86 -7.30 8.11 9.67
C SER A 86 -6.05 7.56 10.38
N LEU A 87 -6.11 7.35 11.70
CA LEU A 87 -4.99 6.83 12.49
C LEU A 87 -4.59 5.41 12.07
N PHE A 88 -5.57 4.58 11.71
CA PHE A 88 -5.34 3.21 11.25
C PHE A 88 -4.43 3.17 10.01
N VAL A 89 -4.63 4.08 9.05
CA VAL A 89 -3.79 4.19 7.85
C VAL A 89 -2.43 4.82 8.19
N ILE A 90 -2.41 5.88 9.00
CA ILE A 90 -1.18 6.57 9.39
C ILE A 90 -0.20 5.61 10.06
N LEU A 91 -0.71 4.68 10.86
CA LEU A 91 0.09 3.73 11.63
C LEU A 91 0.90 2.78 10.72
N ILE A 92 0.34 2.32 9.60
CA ILE A 92 1.02 1.38 8.70
C ILE A 92 1.88 2.09 7.64
N TYR A 93 1.62 3.38 7.41
CA TYR A 93 2.28 4.14 6.35
C TYR A 93 3.82 4.14 6.42
N PRO A 94 4.48 4.24 7.61
CA PRO A 94 5.94 4.18 7.70
C PRO A 94 6.53 2.87 7.16
N GLU A 95 5.85 1.73 7.33
CA GLU A 95 6.32 0.45 6.80
C GLU A 95 6.21 0.40 5.27
N ILE A 96 5.13 0.94 4.71
CA ILE A 96 4.97 1.04 3.26
C ILE A 96 6.02 2.00 2.67
N TRP A 97 6.31 3.11 3.35
CA TRP A 97 7.29 4.11 2.89
C TRP A 97 8.73 3.61 2.92
N LYS A 98 9.08 2.76 3.88
CA LYS A 98 10.44 2.25 4.08
C LYS A 98 11.04 1.66 2.80
N ASN A 99 10.24 0.99 2.00
CA ASN A 99 10.71 0.38 0.75
C ASN A 99 11.10 1.41 -0.32
N ARG A 100 10.60 2.65 -0.20
CA ARG A 100 10.95 3.75 -1.11
C ARG A 100 12.28 4.42 -0.74
N SER A 101 12.61 4.48 0.54
CA SER A 101 13.76 5.22 1.07
C SER A 101 15.04 4.40 1.20
N CYS A 102 14.95 3.08 1.10
CA CYS A 102 16.13 2.22 1.11
C CYS A 102 16.66 2.08 -0.33
N ASP A 103 17.96 2.19 -0.52
CA ASP A 103 18.67 1.91 -1.77
C ASP A 103 18.58 0.41 -2.17
N ALA A 104 17.62 -0.29 -1.59
CA ALA A 104 17.21 -1.65 -1.94
C ALA A 104 16.79 -1.81 -3.41
N LEU A 105 16.51 -0.70 -4.10
CA LEU A 105 16.25 -0.67 -5.54
C LEU A 105 17.36 -1.33 -6.37
N GLU A 106 18.62 -1.13 -5.99
CA GLU A 106 19.76 -1.73 -6.73
C GLU A 106 19.85 -3.23 -6.49
N ILE A 107 19.56 -3.68 -5.26
CA ILE A 107 19.59 -5.11 -4.90
C ILE A 107 18.35 -5.83 -5.46
N GLU A 108 17.19 -5.19 -5.42
CA GLU A 108 15.92 -5.77 -5.91
C GLU A 108 15.90 -5.85 -7.44
N CYS A 109 16.64 -4.99 -8.16
CA CYS A 109 16.80 -5.09 -9.63
C CYS A 109 17.61 -6.32 -10.09
N THR A 110 18.34 -6.97 -9.20
CA THR A 110 19.10 -8.20 -9.49
C THR A 110 18.30 -9.48 -9.21
N THR A 111 17.07 -9.36 -8.70
CA THR A 111 16.20 -10.51 -8.42
C THR A 111 15.30 -10.83 -9.62
N PHE A 112 14.91 -12.11 -9.75
CA PHE A 112 14.02 -12.63 -10.79
C PHE A 112 12.63 -11.98 -10.81
N TYR A 113 12.21 -11.35 -9.71
CA TYR A 113 10.91 -10.70 -9.60
C TYR A 113 11.02 -9.20 -9.88
N THR A 114 10.12 -8.70 -10.72
CA THR A 114 10.05 -7.26 -10.96
C THR A 114 9.67 -6.53 -9.66
N LEU A 115 10.31 -5.40 -9.39
CA LEU A 115 9.96 -4.50 -8.28
C LEU A 115 8.45 -4.28 -8.15
N ARG A 116 7.78 -4.18 -9.29
CA ARG A 116 6.31 -4.04 -9.36
C ARG A 116 5.59 -5.21 -8.69
N SER A 117 6.03 -6.45 -8.96
CA SER A 117 5.42 -7.65 -8.37
C SER A 117 5.60 -7.68 -6.85
N ILE A 118 6.78 -7.28 -6.36
CA ILE A 118 7.07 -7.21 -4.92
C ILE A 118 6.19 -6.16 -4.23
N TYR A 119 6.08 -4.95 -4.81
CA TYR A 119 5.20 -3.91 -4.25
C TYR A 119 3.72 -4.31 -4.30
N ALA A 120 3.26 -4.88 -5.42
CA ALA A 120 1.90 -5.35 -5.56
C ALA A 120 1.58 -6.44 -4.54
N ALA A 121 2.48 -7.41 -4.34
CA ALA A 121 2.33 -8.47 -3.36
C ALA A 121 2.24 -7.93 -1.93
N ARG A 122 3.12 -7.01 -1.55
CA ARG A 122 3.08 -6.38 -0.21
C ARG A 122 1.80 -5.59 0.00
N LEU A 123 1.37 -4.82 -1.00
CA LEU A 123 0.13 -4.05 -0.94
C LEU A 123 -1.09 -4.95 -0.80
N THR A 124 -1.11 -6.07 -1.52
CA THR A 124 -2.16 -7.10 -1.41
C THR A 124 -2.18 -7.75 -0.03
N LEU A 125 -1.00 -8.03 0.55
CA LEU A 125 -0.90 -8.57 1.92
C LEU A 125 -1.43 -7.57 2.96
N PHE A 126 -1.05 -6.29 2.87
CA PHE A 126 -1.58 -5.26 3.77
C PHE A 126 -3.09 -5.13 3.62
N ALA A 127 -3.60 -5.03 2.38
CA ALA A 127 -5.04 -4.95 2.14
C ALA A 127 -5.78 -6.18 2.67
N GLY A 128 -5.23 -7.38 2.51
CA GLY A 128 -5.84 -8.62 3.02
C GLY A 128 -5.92 -8.63 4.55
N VAL A 129 -4.85 -8.28 5.24
CA VAL A 129 -4.85 -8.21 6.71
C VAL A 129 -5.76 -7.09 7.22
N ASP A 130 -5.73 -5.91 6.58
CA ASP A 130 -6.60 -4.80 6.92
C ASP A 130 -8.08 -5.17 6.74
N MET A 131 -8.44 -5.91 5.68
CA MET A 131 -9.81 -6.41 5.49
C MET A 131 -10.25 -7.34 6.63
N VAL A 132 -9.38 -8.24 7.09
CA VAL A 132 -9.67 -9.12 8.22
C VAL A 132 -9.82 -8.32 9.51
N LEU A 133 -8.91 -7.40 9.80
CA LEU A 133 -8.95 -6.55 11.00
C LEU A 133 -10.20 -5.66 11.01
N LEU A 134 -10.55 -5.05 9.89
CA LEU A 134 -11.75 -4.19 9.78
C LEU A 134 -13.04 -4.99 9.87
N SER A 135 -13.08 -6.21 9.32
CA SER A 135 -14.22 -7.10 9.47
C SER A 135 -14.43 -7.53 10.92
N ALA A 136 -13.35 -7.87 11.62
CA ALA A 136 -13.37 -8.20 13.04
C ALA A 136 -13.79 -6.99 13.89
N PHE A 137 -13.28 -5.80 13.57
CA PHE A 137 -13.66 -4.55 14.24
C PHE A 137 -15.13 -4.23 14.05
N TYR A 138 -15.66 -4.34 12.82
CA TYR A 138 -17.06 -4.14 12.54
C TYR A 138 -17.94 -5.14 13.31
N ALA A 139 -17.60 -6.43 13.30
CA ALA A 139 -18.33 -7.43 14.07
C ALA A 139 -18.32 -7.12 15.58
N GLY A 140 -17.17 -6.74 16.13
CA GLY A 140 -17.04 -6.34 17.52
C GLY A 140 -17.88 -5.11 17.88
N THR A 141 -17.82 -4.04 17.08
CA THR A 141 -18.58 -2.81 17.33
C THR A 141 -20.08 -3.01 17.15
N SER A 142 -20.51 -3.82 16.18
CA SER A 142 -21.91 -4.15 15.96
C SER A 142 -22.51 -4.95 17.14
N LEU A 143 -21.76 -5.93 17.66
CA LEU A 143 -22.22 -6.77 18.77
C LEU A 143 -22.16 -6.07 20.12
N LEU A 144 -21.11 -5.29 20.39
CA LEU A 144 -20.85 -4.70 21.71
C LEU A 144 -21.44 -3.29 21.87
N CYS A 145 -21.42 -2.50 20.81
CA CYS A 145 -21.75 -1.07 20.84
C CYS A 145 -23.01 -0.72 20.05
N ARG A 146 -23.62 -1.69 19.36
CA ARG A 146 -24.82 -1.52 18.51
C ARG A 146 -24.65 -0.46 17.42
N ILE A 147 -23.41 -0.24 16.97
CA ILE A 147 -23.10 0.71 15.90
C ILE A 147 -23.63 0.14 14.58
N THR A 148 -24.35 0.97 13.82
CA THR A 148 -24.91 0.56 12.54
C THR A 148 -23.85 0.51 11.45
N LEU A 149 -24.07 -0.34 10.43
CA LEU A 149 -23.20 -0.40 9.24
C LEU A 149 -23.07 0.97 8.57
N TRP A 150 -24.15 1.75 8.57
CA TRP A 150 -24.19 3.09 8.00
C TRP A 150 -23.24 4.05 8.71
N GLU A 151 -23.23 4.06 10.02
CA GLU A 151 -22.31 4.88 10.82
C GLU A 151 -20.85 4.48 10.57
N MET A 152 -20.60 3.17 10.52
CA MET A 152 -19.26 2.65 10.20
C MET A 152 -18.79 3.10 8.81
N LEU A 153 -19.65 3.00 7.79
CA LEU A 153 -19.31 3.40 6.42
C LEU A 153 -19.08 4.91 6.31
N THR A 154 -19.91 5.74 6.92
CA THR A 154 -19.82 7.20 6.78
C THR A 154 -18.74 7.79 7.68
N GLN A 155 -18.61 7.32 8.92
CA GLN A 155 -17.73 7.92 9.91
C GLN A 155 -16.31 7.36 9.87
N PHE A 156 -16.16 6.06 9.58
CA PHE A 156 -14.86 5.39 9.57
C PHE A 156 -14.30 5.26 8.14
N MET A 157 -15.08 4.69 7.20
CA MET A 157 -14.56 4.34 5.87
C MET A 157 -14.25 5.57 5.02
N LEU A 158 -14.98 6.68 5.17
CA LEU A 158 -14.73 7.89 4.39
C LEU A 158 -13.38 8.52 4.76
N PRO A 159 -13.07 8.85 6.04
CA PRO A 159 -11.74 9.38 6.39
C PRO A 159 -10.62 8.36 6.14
N PHE A 160 -10.87 7.06 6.30
CA PHE A 160 -9.95 6.00 5.94
C PHE A 160 -9.56 6.05 4.46
N ASN A 161 -10.55 6.04 3.55
CA ASN A 161 -10.32 6.08 2.09
C ASN A 161 -9.55 7.33 1.67
N VAL A 162 -9.92 8.50 2.18
CA VAL A 162 -9.23 9.75 1.83
C VAL A 162 -7.79 9.75 2.35
N THR A 163 -7.55 9.23 3.55
CA THR A 163 -6.19 9.08 4.07
C THR A 163 -5.37 8.12 3.22
N CYS A 164 -5.94 6.99 2.80
CA CYS A 164 -5.32 6.07 1.83
C CYS A 164 -4.96 6.79 0.51
N CYS A 165 -5.88 7.61 -0.02
CA CYS A 165 -5.63 8.37 -1.24
C CYS A 165 -4.45 9.34 -1.09
N ILE A 166 -4.35 10.04 0.04
CA ILE A 166 -3.22 10.93 0.36
C ILE A 166 -1.93 10.12 0.42
N CYS A 167 -1.92 8.98 1.14
CA CYS A 167 -0.78 8.09 1.27
C CYS A 167 -0.30 7.57 -0.08
N PHE A 168 -1.20 7.03 -0.91
CA PHE A 168 -0.82 6.52 -2.24
C PHE A 168 -0.39 7.63 -3.18
N ARG A 169 -1.07 8.78 -3.14
CA ARG A 169 -0.70 9.92 -3.98
C ARG A 169 0.71 10.43 -3.66
N THR A 170 1.06 10.50 -2.39
CA THR A 170 2.39 10.92 -1.94
C THR A 170 3.44 9.86 -2.19
N LEU A 171 3.11 8.58 -1.99
CA LEU A 171 3.99 7.45 -2.27
C LEU A 171 4.42 7.40 -3.74
N TYR A 172 3.49 7.69 -4.67
CA TYR A 172 3.77 7.69 -6.12
C TYR A 172 4.20 9.06 -6.68
N SER A 173 4.36 10.08 -5.84
CA SER A 173 4.77 11.42 -6.28
C SER A 173 6.28 11.55 -6.31
N LYS A 174 6.85 12.00 -7.44
CA LYS A 174 8.27 12.33 -7.54
C LYS A 174 8.64 13.62 -6.78
N ARG A 175 7.67 14.52 -6.56
CA ARG A 175 7.89 15.82 -5.91
C ARG A 175 7.98 15.73 -4.39
N ILE A 176 7.27 14.77 -3.80
CA ILE A 176 7.23 14.56 -2.35
C ILE A 176 8.17 13.42 -2.02
N ASN A 177 9.38 13.76 -1.56
CA ASN A 177 10.40 12.78 -1.18
C ASN A 177 10.58 12.66 0.33
N SER A 178 9.74 13.33 1.11
CA SER A 178 9.78 13.31 2.57
C SER A 178 8.60 12.54 3.14
N GLN A 179 8.88 11.50 3.94
CA GLN A 179 7.89 10.76 4.71
C GLN A 179 7.14 11.69 5.68
N ALA A 180 7.89 12.61 6.33
CA ALA A 180 7.31 13.54 7.29
C ALA A 180 6.25 14.45 6.67
N LEU A 181 6.48 14.95 5.44
CA LEU A 181 5.51 15.78 4.74
C LEU A 181 4.23 15.02 4.41
N SER A 182 4.36 13.74 4.05
CA SER A 182 3.21 12.89 3.77
C SER A 182 2.38 12.61 5.03
N LEU A 183 3.05 12.31 6.14
CA LEU A 183 2.40 12.13 7.44
C LEU A 183 1.73 13.42 7.91
N LEU A 184 2.38 14.57 7.72
CA LEU A 184 1.80 15.87 8.03
C LEU A 184 0.49 16.12 7.28
N LEU A 185 0.45 15.79 5.98
CA LEU A 185 -0.78 15.91 5.18
C LEU A 185 -1.90 15.00 5.70
N CYS A 186 -1.58 13.77 6.13
CA CYS A 186 -2.55 12.86 6.72
C CYS A 186 -3.08 13.39 8.08
N VAL A 187 -2.21 13.96 8.91
CA VAL A 187 -2.59 14.56 10.21
C VAL A 187 -3.45 15.80 10.00
N LEU A 188 -3.09 16.67 9.04
CA LEU A 188 -3.91 17.83 8.68
C LEU A 188 -5.29 17.42 8.19
N TRP A 189 -5.37 16.36 7.38
CA TRP A 189 -6.65 15.79 6.95
C TRP A 189 -7.47 15.26 8.14
N ALA A 190 -6.85 14.47 9.03
CA ALA A 190 -7.51 13.95 10.23
C ALA A 190 -8.02 15.09 11.13
N GLY A 191 -7.26 16.18 11.27
CA GLY A 191 -7.67 17.38 11.98
C GLY A 191 -8.86 18.09 11.32
N ALA A 192 -8.81 18.29 9.99
CA ALA A 192 -9.91 18.89 9.24
C ALA A 192 -11.20 18.05 9.35
N TRP A 193 -11.08 16.73 9.25
CA TRP A 193 -12.20 15.81 9.44
C TRP A 193 -12.80 15.92 10.84
N SER A 194 -11.93 15.99 11.87
CA SER A 194 -12.38 16.14 13.27
C SER A 194 -13.16 17.43 13.47
N VAL A 195 -12.71 18.56 12.89
CA VAL A 195 -13.42 19.84 12.97
C VAL A 195 -14.78 19.75 12.29
N LEU A 196 -14.89 19.06 11.14
CA LEU A 196 -16.14 18.87 10.43
C LEU A 196 -17.13 18.06 11.25
N VAL A 197 -16.69 16.97 11.86
CA VAL A 197 -17.53 16.11 12.70
C VAL A 197 -17.87 16.76 14.04
N LEU A 198 -17.04 17.69 14.54
CA LEU A 198 -17.29 18.49 15.73
C LEU A 198 -18.43 19.49 15.57
N ASN A 199 -18.69 19.93 14.35
CA ASN A 199 -19.76 20.89 14.08
C ASN A 199 -21.05 20.18 13.71
N ASP A 200 -21.92 19.96 14.72
CA ASP A 200 -23.20 19.30 14.55
C ASP A 200 -24.10 19.96 13.50
N ALA A 201 -24.04 21.31 13.39
CA ALA A 201 -24.83 22.05 12.42
C ALA A 201 -24.42 21.69 10.97
N VAL A 202 -23.12 21.55 10.71
CA VAL A 202 -22.60 21.15 9.40
C VAL A 202 -22.88 19.67 9.12
N PHE A 203 -22.68 18.82 10.12
CA PHE A 203 -22.87 17.40 9.99
C PHE A 203 -24.33 17.01 9.70
N LEU A 204 -25.29 17.61 10.41
CA LEU A 204 -26.72 17.38 10.21
C LEU A 204 -27.26 18.02 8.95
N ALA A 205 -26.63 19.07 8.43
CA ALA A 205 -27.02 19.69 7.18
C ALA A 205 -26.68 18.81 5.94
N ILE A 206 -25.78 17.83 6.08
CA ILE A 206 -25.39 16.94 4.99
C ILE A 206 -26.46 15.87 4.82
N SER A 207 -27.14 15.87 3.69
CA SER A 207 -28.18 14.88 3.36
C SER A 207 -27.58 13.47 3.14
N VAL A 208 -28.38 12.42 3.37
CA VAL A 208 -27.97 11.02 3.15
C VAL A 208 -27.41 10.78 1.74
N PRO A 209 -28.04 11.27 0.64
CA PRO A 209 -27.49 11.09 -0.70
C PRO A 209 -26.13 11.79 -0.89
N ALA A 210 -25.86 12.90 -0.18
CA ALA A 210 -24.55 13.54 -0.21
C ALA A 210 -23.47 12.66 0.45
N TRP A 211 -23.79 12.00 1.56
CA TRP A 211 -22.89 11.02 2.18
C TRP A 211 -22.58 9.84 1.26
N VAL A 212 -23.58 9.28 0.59
CA VAL A 212 -23.40 8.19 -0.39
C VAL A 212 -22.51 8.64 -1.54
N SER A 213 -22.75 9.84 -2.07
CA SER A 213 -21.95 10.38 -3.18
C SER A 213 -20.50 10.62 -2.79
N LEU A 214 -20.24 11.14 -1.58
CA LEU A 214 -18.88 11.32 -1.05
C LEU A 214 -18.16 9.98 -0.86
N LEU A 215 -18.86 8.97 -0.33
CA LEU A 215 -18.31 7.62 -0.19
C LEU A 215 -17.98 7.01 -1.56
N ALA A 216 -18.91 7.04 -2.50
CA ALA A 216 -18.69 6.54 -3.84
C ALA A 216 -17.53 7.27 -4.54
N ALA A 217 -17.47 8.60 -4.44
CA ALA A 217 -16.37 9.39 -4.97
C ALA A 217 -15.02 9.04 -4.32
N SER A 218 -14.98 8.81 -2.99
CA SER A 218 -13.76 8.43 -2.28
C SER A 218 -13.23 7.06 -2.73
N VAL A 219 -14.11 6.07 -2.90
CA VAL A 219 -13.76 4.73 -3.37
C VAL A 219 -13.29 4.78 -4.82
N PHE A 220 -14.01 5.51 -5.69
CA PHE A 220 -13.63 5.69 -7.08
C PHE A 220 -12.25 6.38 -7.21
N PHE A 221 -12.02 7.44 -6.43
CA PHE A 221 -10.77 8.15 -6.42
C PHE A 221 -9.61 7.28 -5.90
N MET A 222 -9.86 6.42 -4.91
CA MET A 222 -8.89 5.44 -4.42
C MET A 222 -8.51 4.44 -5.52
N GLY A 223 -9.50 3.85 -6.19
CA GLY A 223 -9.28 2.94 -7.33
C GLY A 223 -8.49 3.61 -8.46
N TYR A 224 -8.86 4.85 -8.82
CA TYR A 224 -8.14 5.63 -9.82
C TYR A 224 -6.68 5.92 -9.41
N THR A 225 -6.45 6.25 -8.15
CA THR A 225 -5.10 6.54 -7.62
C THR A 225 -4.22 5.29 -7.66
N LEU A 226 -4.75 4.13 -7.30
CA LEU A 226 -4.05 2.84 -7.38
C LEU A 226 -3.73 2.48 -8.83
N TYR A 227 -4.72 2.57 -9.72
CA TYR A 227 -4.54 2.28 -11.15
C TYR A 227 -3.47 3.18 -11.79
N ARG A 228 -3.55 4.49 -11.54
CA ARG A 228 -2.56 5.45 -12.05
C ARG A 228 -1.18 5.25 -11.43
N GLY A 229 -1.11 4.88 -10.17
CA GLY A 229 0.13 4.53 -9.48
C GLY A 229 0.83 3.37 -10.17
N GLN A 230 0.13 2.27 -10.39
CA GLN A 230 0.67 1.10 -11.08
C GLN A 230 1.18 1.41 -12.50
N ARG A 231 0.45 2.23 -13.26
CA ARG A 231 0.83 2.62 -14.61
C ARG A 231 2.08 3.51 -14.66
N LYS A 232 2.23 4.43 -13.71
CA LYS A 232 3.42 5.27 -13.59
C LYS A 232 4.70 4.48 -13.32
N TRP A 233 4.63 3.41 -12.57
CA TRP A 233 5.77 2.53 -12.34
C TRP A 233 6.24 1.84 -13.63
N GLN A 234 5.34 1.47 -14.53
CA GLN A 234 5.71 0.93 -15.84
C GLN A 234 6.55 1.93 -16.64
N THR A 235 6.10 3.17 -16.75
CA THR A 235 6.80 4.21 -17.53
C THR A 235 8.16 4.61 -16.94
N ILE A 236 8.36 4.48 -15.64
CA ILE A 236 9.64 4.82 -14.98
C ILE A 236 10.68 3.73 -15.23
N MET A 237 10.28 2.47 -15.34
CA MET A 237 11.17 1.34 -15.61
C MET A 237 11.51 1.20 -17.09
N GLU A 238 10.57 1.53 -18.00
CA GLU A 238 10.82 1.49 -19.45
C GLU A 238 11.77 2.59 -19.94
N VAL A 239 11.91 3.71 -19.21
CA VAL A 239 12.70 4.89 -19.63
C VAL A 239 14.17 4.87 -19.16
N LYS A 240 14.58 3.91 -18.36
CA LYS A 240 16.00 3.70 -18.03
C LYS A 240 16.45 2.29 -18.44
N PRO A 241 16.79 2.05 -19.71
CA PRO A 241 17.72 0.97 -19.99
C PRO A 241 19.05 1.34 -19.33
N LEU A 242 19.48 0.55 -18.37
CA LEU A 242 20.76 0.69 -17.63
C LEU A 242 21.99 0.36 -18.49
N TRP A 243 21.96 0.70 -19.78
CA TRP A 243 23.07 0.49 -20.69
C TRP A 243 23.40 1.80 -21.42
N ILE A 244 23.97 2.74 -20.73
CA ILE A 244 24.93 3.72 -21.30
C ILE A 244 25.89 4.10 -20.17
#